data_8317dc97d069e4c59211a9de000486bb
#
_entry.id   8317dc97d069e4c59211a9de000486bb
#
_cell.length_a   1.000
_cell.length_b   1.000
_cell.length_c   1.000
_cell.angle_alpha   90.00
_cell.angle_beta   90.00
_cell.angle_gamma   90.00
#
_symmetry.space_group_name_H-M   'P 1'
#
loop_
_entity.id
_entity.type
_entity.pdbx_description
1 polymer ?
#
loop_
_entity_poly.entity_id
_entity_poly.type
_entity_poly.pdbx_seq_one_letter_code
_entity_poly.pdbx_strand_id
1 'polypeptide(L)'
;MQNNLLNLASIAPMAILGGFALLMLAVSLFARTLSYKFYAVITILALALGFGLVFGYNSGIRGLFDVMLVDGIATLSMLIMLAGSIFFIFLSLGARSAHEYHTAEFFVLFLFVLVGYEFMVASENLMMILVGLETGSLALYTLIALHNRARSVEAALKYFIMGALGSGFFAFGAAMFFLSTGSMEISNIAQIAKSSNLQTNILLFAACSFMIVSIGFKLSLIPFHTWTPDVYEGASSAMAGFLSVVPKIAGFVVAIRLFEALQSIGVQWLNIVLYAVAVLTMSLANLMALVQRDVKRMLAFSSVSHAGFVLCAIVIGSTQANAALFTYWILYAVANFGAFAFIWCVRQRRARSLNLKFKTKSPALNLNANGESFISNARPSFSQNHEPSFVGELNLGASGQNSAYGEWNSKTSEQNSKESGSNLETTKPGAEASLFGTKTCEPGAEICEQSSKFTAHFEHPFEKFDGLIRTHPLFALCAAIFMLSLAGIPPFSVFWGKMYLLSAAVNSGYFALAVIMAVNSALALYYYLRLIVRMFLHEPREDAEFDGSLGAVSVQIKFAVVLASVACVLAPFLVKFLTGAVNNFVFLSGY
;
A
#
# COMPACT_ATOMS: atom_id res chain seq x y z
N MET A 1 -22.24 -38.15 8.90
CA MET A 1 -21.26 -37.31 8.20
C MET A 1 -19.94 -37.46 8.94
N GLN A 2 -19.00 -38.21 8.39
CA GLN A 2 -17.65 -38.28 8.96
C GLN A 2 -17.03 -36.90 8.74
N ASN A 3 -16.94 -36.13 9.80
CA ASN A 3 -16.18 -34.89 9.79
C ASN A 3 -14.71 -35.25 9.58
N ASN A 4 -14.22 -35.08 8.37
CA ASN A 4 -12.79 -35.10 8.10
C ASN A 4 -12.17 -33.85 8.74
N LEU A 5 -11.93 -33.89 10.06
CA LEU A 5 -11.29 -32.82 10.85
C LEU A 5 -9.94 -32.41 10.24
N LEU A 6 -9.31 -33.27 9.46
CA LEU A 6 -8.09 -33.05 8.71
C LEU A 6 -8.33 -32.94 7.20
N ASN A 7 -9.29 -32.09 6.79
CA ASN A 7 -9.45 -31.83 5.36
C ASN A 7 -8.30 -30.92 4.85
N LEU A 8 -7.24 -31.54 4.34
CA LEU A 8 -6.06 -30.82 3.82
C LEU A 8 -6.37 -29.98 2.58
N ALA A 9 -7.50 -30.21 1.91
CA ALA A 9 -7.90 -29.38 0.77
C ALA A 9 -8.11 -27.90 1.18
N SER A 10 -8.49 -27.64 2.44
CA SER A 10 -8.68 -26.26 2.94
C SER A 10 -7.39 -25.43 2.98
N ILE A 11 -6.23 -26.07 3.13
CA ILE A 11 -4.92 -25.43 3.19
C ILE A 11 -4.07 -25.63 1.91
N ALA A 12 -4.57 -26.39 0.94
CA ALA A 12 -3.81 -26.78 -0.24
C ALA A 12 -3.26 -25.58 -1.05
N PRO A 13 -4.01 -24.47 -1.27
CA PRO A 13 -3.46 -23.30 -1.98
C PRO A 13 -2.24 -22.72 -1.25
N MET A 14 -2.36 -22.48 0.05
CA MET A 14 -1.27 -21.95 0.89
C MET A 14 -0.09 -22.90 0.95
N ALA A 15 -0.35 -24.21 1.06
CA ALA A 15 0.69 -25.24 1.09
C ALA A 15 1.47 -25.31 -0.23
N ILE A 16 0.81 -25.14 -1.37
CA ILE A 16 1.48 -25.04 -2.68
C ILE A 16 2.40 -23.83 -2.70
N LEU A 17 1.88 -22.62 -2.41
CA LEU A 17 2.67 -21.40 -2.44
C LEU A 17 3.82 -21.45 -1.45
N GLY A 18 3.57 -21.89 -0.21
CA GLY A 18 4.59 -22.06 0.83
C GLY A 18 5.64 -23.10 0.48
N GLY A 19 5.22 -24.23 -0.10
CA GLY A 19 6.13 -25.28 -0.57
C GLY A 19 7.07 -24.79 -1.68
N PHE A 20 6.54 -24.03 -2.65
CA PHE A 20 7.36 -23.40 -3.68
C PHE A 20 8.29 -22.33 -3.11
N ALA A 21 7.85 -21.54 -2.12
CA ALA A 21 8.68 -20.56 -1.44
C ALA A 21 9.87 -21.24 -0.73
N LEU A 22 9.62 -22.30 0.04
CA LEU A 22 10.66 -23.08 0.73
C LEU A 22 11.60 -23.79 -0.25
N LEU A 23 11.05 -24.35 -1.34
CA LEU A 23 11.85 -24.95 -2.40
C LEU A 23 12.79 -23.91 -3.04
N MET A 24 12.29 -22.74 -3.39
CA MET A 24 13.10 -21.66 -3.96
C MET A 24 14.16 -21.16 -2.98
N LEU A 25 13.83 -21.07 -1.69
CA LEU A 25 14.80 -20.73 -0.65
C LEU A 25 15.91 -21.77 -0.59
N ALA A 26 15.58 -23.06 -0.56
CA ALA A 26 16.57 -24.13 -0.56
C ALA A 26 17.44 -24.10 -1.83
N VAL A 27 16.84 -23.94 -3.01
CA VAL A 27 17.57 -23.84 -4.28
C VAL A 27 18.51 -22.64 -4.28
N SER A 28 18.11 -21.49 -3.73
CA SER A 28 18.94 -20.28 -3.68
C SER A 28 20.21 -20.45 -2.83
N LEU A 29 20.16 -21.29 -1.79
CA LEU A 29 21.31 -21.59 -0.94
C LEU A 29 22.38 -22.43 -1.67
N PHE A 30 21.94 -23.38 -2.50
CA PHE A 30 22.85 -24.32 -3.19
C PHE A 30 23.24 -23.86 -4.60
N ALA A 31 22.37 -23.15 -5.30
CA ALA A 31 22.55 -22.76 -6.70
C ALA A 31 22.60 -21.22 -6.87
N ARG A 32 23.68 -20.61 -6.39
CA ARG A 32 23.88 -19.14 -6.38
C ARG A 32 23.97 -18.48 -7.78
N THR A 33 24.12 -19.27 -8.84
CA THR A 33 24.30 -18.79 -10.23
C THR A 33 23.00 -18.69 -11.03
N LEU A 34 21.87 -19.07 -10.45
CA LEU A 34 20.60 -19.06 -11.16
C LEU A 34 20.09 -17.63 -11.42
N SER A 35 19.60 -17.44 -12.64
CA SER A 35 19.05 -16.14 -13.05
C SER A 35 17.74 -15.83 -12.32
N TYR A 36 17.52 -14.54 -12.00
CA TYR A 36 16.24 -14.07 -11.44
C TYR A 36 15.02 -14.47 -12.28
N LYS A 37 15.18 -14.65 -13.60
CA LYS A 37 14.12 -15.14 -14.50
C LYS A 37 13.65 -16.54 -14.15
N PHE A 38 14.56 -17.39 -13.68
CA PHE A 38 14.22 -18.75 -13.23
C PHE A 38 13.26 -18.68 -12.03
N TYR A 39 13.60 -17.87 -11.00
CA TYR A 39 12.75 -17.69 -9.84
C TYR A 39 11.39 -17.07 -10.19
N ALA A 40 11.37 -16.10 -11.11
CA ALA A 40 10.13 -15.49 -11.59
C ALA A 40 9.23 -16.49 -12.32
N VAL A 41 9.78 -17.36 -13.17
CA VAL A 41 9.01 -18.40 -13.87
C VAL A 41 8.44 -19.42 -12.88
N ILE A 42 9.24 -19.87 -11.90
CA ILE A 42 8.75 -20.77 -10.84
C ILE A 42 7.63 -20.09 -10.03
N THR A 43 7.78 -18.81 -9.70
CA THR A 43 6.75 -18.07 -8.98
C THR A 43 5.45 -18.00 -9.79
N ILE A 44 5.53 -17.68 -11.10
CA ILE A 44 4.35 -17.67 -11.98
C ILE A 44 3.71 -19.06 -12.03
N LEU A 45 4.52 -20.13 -12.11
CA LEU A 45 4.02 -21.51 -12.10
C LEU A 45 3.29 -21.82 -10.78
N ALA A 46 3.87 -21.46 -9.63
CA ALA A 46 3.24 -21.64 -8.33
C ALA A 46 1.91 -20.91 -8.23
N LEU A 47 1.87 -19.63 -8.69
CA LEU A 47 0.66 -18.82 -8.70
C LEU A 47 -0.41 -19.39 -9.65
N ALA A 48 -0.02 -19.88 -10.82
CA ALA A 48 -0.93 -20.48 -11.79
C ALA A 48 -1.51 -21.82 -11.28
N LEU A 49 -0.69 -22.65 -10.61
CA LEU A 49 -1.15 -23.86 -9.96
C LEU A 49 -2.12 -23.56 -8.81
N GLY A 50 -1.79 -22.59 -7.95
CA GLY A 50 -2.68 -22.11 -6.89
C GLY A 50 -4.00 -21.60 -7.46
N PHE A 51 -3.96 -20.78 -8.53
CA PHE A 51 -5.15 -20.26 -9.20
C PHE A 51 -6.02 -21.38 -9.77
N GLY A 52 -5.44 -22.35 -10.46
CA GLY A 52 -6.14 -23.50 -11.03
C GLY A 52 -6.82 -24.36 -9.96
N LEU A 53 -6.12 -24.58 -8.82
CA LEU A 53 -6.67 -25.31 -7.70
C LEU A 53 -7.87 -24.59 -7.07
N VAL A 54 -7.71 -23.30 -6.76
CA VAL A 54 -8.76 -22.47 -6.14
C VAL A 54 -9.96 -22.33 -7.07
N PHE A 55 -9.74 -22.19 -8.38
CA PHE A 55 -10.80 -22.13 -9.38
C PHE A 55 -11.63 -23.42 -9.44
N GLY A 56 -11.02 -24.57 -9.11
CA GLY A 56 -11.70 -25.87 -9.03
C GLY A 56 -12.56 -26.06 -7.78
N TYR A 57 -12.57 -25.13 -6.83
CA TYR A 57 -13.39 -25.24 -5.62
C TYR A 57 -14.84 -24.83 -5.92
N ASN A 58 -15.75 -25.83 -5.87
CA ASN A 58 -17.16 -25.62 -6.17
C ASN A 58 -18.06 -25.43 -4.94
N SER A 59 -17.56 -25.68 -3.74
CA SER A 59 -18.31 -25.59 -2.48
C SER A 59 -17.42 -25.18 -1.31
N GLY A 60 -18.01 -24.64 -0.25
CA GLY A 60 -17.30 -24.28 0.97
C GLY A 60 -16.59 -25.49 1.57
N ILE A 61 -15.28 -25.38 1.79
CA ILE A 61 -14.42 -26.42 2.36
C ILE A 61 -14.08 -26.01 3.78
N ARG A 62 -14.54 -26.79 4.77
CA ARG A 62 -14.08 -26.68 6.16
C ARG A 62 -12.98 -27.72 6.41
N GLY A 63 -11.99 -27.35 7.19
CA GLY A 63 -10.89 -28.26 7.51
C GLY A 63 -9.92 -27.69 8.54
N LEU A 64 -8.82 -28.38 8.76
CA LEU A 64 -7.82 -28.06 9.77
C LEU A 64 -8.46 -27.80 11.14
N PHE A 65 -9.17 -28.80 11.69
CA PHE A 65 -9.88 -28.72 12.98
C PHE A 65 -10.95 -27.61 13.04
N ASP A 66 -11.64 -27.37 11.93
CA ASP A 66 -12.67 -26.33 11.73
C ASP A 66 -12.16 -24.86 11.79
N VAL A 67 -10.84 -24.64 11.89
CA VAL A 67 -10.23 -23.31 11.91
C VAL A 67 -10.27 -22.65 10.53
N MET A 68 -10.24 -23.45 9.46
CA MET A 68 -10.23 -22.98 8.08
C MET A 68 -11.59 -23.11 7.43
N LEU A 69 -12.02 -22.03 6.79
CA LEU A 69 -13.25 -21.94 5.99
C LEU A 69 -12.93 -21.33 4.62
N VAL A 70 -12.86 -22.16 3.61
CA VAL A 70 -12.74 -21.72 2.21
C VAL A 70 -14.13 -21.73 1.59
N ASP A 71 -14.84 -20.64 1.76
CA ASP A 71 -16.13 -20.35 1.17
C ASP A 71 -16.01 -19.57 -0.15
N GLY A 72 -17.13 -19.16 -0.73
CA GLY A 72 -17.11 -18.43 -1.99
C GLY A 72 -16.42 -17.08 -1.91
N ILE A 73 -16.54 -16.34 -0.79
CA ILE A 73 -15.84 -15.05 -0.57
C ILE A 73 -14.34 -15.28 -0.46
N ALA A 74 -13.89 -16.29 0.28
CA ALA A 74 -12.47 -16.65 0.36
C ALA A 74 -11.94 -17.06 -1.01
N THR A 75 -12.63 -17.95 -1.72
CA THR A 75 -12.27 -18.42 -3.07
C THR A 75 -12.14 -17.25 -4.04
N LEU A 76 -13.12 -16.35 -4.10
CA LEU A 76 -13.09 -15.19 -4.97
C LEU A 76 -11.92 -14.26 -4.63
N SER A 77 -11.66 -14.03 -3.34
CA SER A 77 -10.55 -13.19 -2.89
C SER A 77 -9.19 -13.78 -3.23
N MET A 78 -9.00 -15.09 -3.05
CA MET A 78 -7.78 -15.78 -3.46
C MET A 78 -7.57 -15.67 -4.97
N LEU A 79 -8.61 -15.83 -5.80
CA LEU A 79 -8.51 -15.67 -7.24
C LEU A 79 -8.10 -14.25 -7.63
N ILE A 80 -8.64 -13.22 -6.97
CA ILE A 80 -8.26 -11.81 -7.20
C ILE A 80 -6.79 -11.58 -6.80
N MET A 81 -6.37 -12.10 -5.64
CA MET A 81 -5.00 -11.95 -5.15
C MET A 81 -4.00 -12.65 -6.06
N LEU A 82 -4.28 -13.88 -6.47
CA LEU A 82 -3.41 -14.67 -7.36
C LEU A 82 -3.32 -14.04 -8.76
N ALA A 83 -4.44 -13.61 -9.35
CA ALA A 83 -4.46 -12.93 -10.65
C ALA A 83 -3.66 -11.61 -10.61
N GLY A 84 -3.88 -10.78 -9.58
CA GLY A 84 -3.13 -9.54 -9.38
C GLY A 84 -1.64 -9.78 -9.17
N SER A 85 -1.29 -10.88 -8.50
CA SER A 85 0.10 -11.28 -8.24
C SER A 85 0.81 -11.78 -9.51
N ILE A 86 0.12 -12.55 -10.35
CA ILE A 86 0.63 -12.95 -11.67
C ILE A 86 0.94 -11.70 -12.51
N PHE A 87 0.01 -10.74 -12.53
CA PHE A 87 0.21 -9.48 -13.25
C PHE A 87 1.40 -8.69 -12.70
N PHE A 88 1.55 -8.61 -11.38
CA PHE A 88 2.67 -7.93 -10.73
C PHE A 88 4.03 -8.59 -11.06
N ILE A 89 4.13 -9.93 -10.96
CA ILE A 89 5.37 -10.65 -11.32
C ILE A 89 5.69 -10.49 -12.80
N PHE A 90 4.67 -10.49 -13.68
CA PHE A 90 4.87 -10.21 -15.09
C PHE A 90 5.47 -8.82 -15.34
N LEU A 91 5.01 -7.80 -14.59
CA LEU A 91 5.61 -6.47 -14.62
C LEU A 91 7.06 -6.48 -14.12
N SER A 92 7.35 -7.21 -13.05
CA SER A 92 8.71 -7.27 -12.46
C SER A 92 9.75 -7.84 -13.42
N LEU A 93 9.37 -8.80 -14.27
CA LEU A 93 10.24 -9.35 -15.34
C LEU A 93 10.70 -8.29 -16.34
N GLY A 94 9.91 -7.25 -16.53
CA GLY A 94 10.24 -6.13 -17.41
C GLY A 94 11.19 -5.09 -16.80
N ALA A 95 11.47 -5.15 -15.52
CA ALA A 95 12.19 -4.13 -14.77
C ALA A 95 13.71 -4.30 -14.83
N ARG A 96 14.33 -4.10 -16.01
CA ARG A 96 15.78 -4.30 -16.23
C ARG A 96 16.69 -3.46 -15.32
N SER A 97 16.21 -2.38 -14.72
CA SER A 97 17.00 -1.46 -13.88
C SER A 97 16.68 -1.52 -12.39
N ALA A 98 15.77 -2.38 -11.98
CA ALA A 98 15.33 -2.50 -10.60
C ALA A 98 16.00 -3.71 -9.94
N HIS A 99 17.07 -3.47 -9.18
CA HIS A 99 17.87 -4.53 -8.55
C HIS A 99 17.07 -5.38 -7.58
N GLU A 100 16.03 -4.83 -6.94
CA GLU A 100 15.17 -5.53 -5.99
C GLU A 100 14.48 -6.78 -6.57
N TYR A 101 14.20 -6.78 -7.88
CA TYR A 101 13.57 -7.91 -8.57
C TYR A 101 14.56 -8.94 -9.11
N HIS A 102 15.85 -8.75 -8.85
CA HIS A 102 16.91 -9.63 -9.36
C HIS A 102 17.41 -10.61 -8.30
N THR A 103 16.81 -10.63 -7.12
CA THR A 103 17.19 -11.49 -6.00
C THR A 103 16.19 -12.62 -5.79
N ALA A 104 16.65 -13.80 -5.38
CA ALA A 104 15.79 -14.94 -5.06
C ALA A 104 14.87 -14.62 -3.87
N GLU A 105 15.40 -13.90 -2.89
CA GLU A 105 14.73 -13.50 -1.65
C GLU A 105 13.47 -12.70 -1.93
N PHE A 106 13.46 -11.88 -3.00
CA PHE A 106 12.28 -11.15 -3.41
C PHE A 106 11.12 -12.10 -3.73
N PHE A 107 11.34 -13.15 -4.51
CA PHE A 107 10.29 -14.08 -4.93
C PHE A 107 9.83 -14.98 -3.78
N VAL A 108 10.74 -15.37 -2.90
CA VAL A 108 10.42 -16.14 -1.69
C VAL A 108 9.52 -15.33 -0.75
N LEU A 109 9.92 -14.10 -0.42
CA LEU A 109 9.14 -13.21 0.42
C LEU A 109 7.79 -12.87 -0.21
N PHE A 110 7.75 -12.69 -1.54
CA PHE A 110 6.52 -12.42 -2.25
C PHE A 110 5.49 -13.56 -2.13
N LEU A 111 5.93 -14.81 -2.22
CA LEU A 111 5.06 -15.96 -1.99
C LEU A 111 4.59 -16.04 -0.52
N PHE A 112 5.44 -15.71 0.46
CA PHE A 112 5.02 -15.63 1.87
C PHE A 112 3.99 -14.54 2.12
N VAL A 113 4.03 -13.41 1.39
CA VAL A 113 2.94 -12.41 1.44
C VAL A 113 1.60 -13.05 1.11
N LEU A 114 1.56 -13.82 0.03
CA LEU A 114 0.32 -14.44 -0.44
C LEU A 114 -0.14 -15.56 0.50
N VAL A 115 0.78 -16.41 0.96
CA VAL A 115 0.47 -17.44 1.96
C VAL A 115 -0.21 -16.81 3.18
N GLY A 116 0.35 -15.72 3.72
CA GLY A 116 -0.23 -15.02 4.85
C GLY A 116 -1.64 -14.50 4.56
N TYR A 117 -1.85 -13.86 3.42
CA TYR A 117 -3.16 -13.30 3.08
C TYR A 117 -4.20 -14.37 2.68
N GLU A 118 -3.77 -15.50 2.09
CA GLU A 118 -4.66 -16.63 1.87
C GLU A 118 -5.13 -17.24 3.19
N PHE A 119 -4.24 -17.42 4.19
CA PHE A 119 -4.65 -17.83 5.54
C PHE A 119 -5.63 -16.84 6.16
N MET A 120 -5.39 -15.54 5.98
CA MET A 120 -6.24 -14.48 6.52
C MET A 120 -7.67 -14.54 5.95
N VAL A 121 -7.83 -14.79 4.63
CA VAL A 121 -9.16 -14.83 3.99
C VAL A 121 -9.89 -16.16 4.18
N ALA A 122 -9.14 -17.24 4.37
CA ALA A 122 -9.68 -18.60 4.50
C ALA A 122 -9.93 -19.01 5.95
N SER A 123 -9.98 -18.09 6.91
CA SER A 123 -10.23 -18.42 8.31
C SER A 123 -11.35 -17.58 8.92
N GLU A 124 -12.10 -18.19 9.84
CA GLU A 124 -13.02 -17.51 10.77
C GLU A 124 -12.42 -17.39 12.18
N ASN A 125 -11.25 -17.97 12.42
CA ASN A 125 -10.60 -17.93 13.71
C ASN A 125 -9.70 -16.69 13.81
N LEU A 126 -9.94 -15.83 14.82
CA LEU A 126 -9.21 -14.56 15.00
C LEU A 126 -7.71 -14.75 15.17
N MET A 127 -7.24 -15.85 15.82
CA MET A 127 -5.80 -16.12 15.97
C MET A 127 -5.17 -16.49 14.63
N MET A 128 -5.86 -17.29 13.81
CA MET A 128 -5.35 -17.66 12.48
C MET A 128 -5.33 -16.46 11.53
N ILE A 129 -6.35 -15.59 11.62
CA ILE A 129 -6.37 -14.32 10.89
C ILE A 129 -5.17 -13.45 11.30
N LEU A 130 -4.87 -13.36 12.61
CA LEU A 130 -3.70 -12.61 13.10
C LEU A 130 -2.39 -13.18 12.56
N VAL A 131 -2.20 -14.49 12.62
CA VAL A 131 -0.99 -15.16 12.09
C VAL A 131 -0.85 -14.91 10.59
N GLY A 132 -1.93 -15.03 9.82
CA GLY A 132 -1.95 -14.71 8.39
C GLY A 132 -1.60 -13.25 8.11
N LEU A 133 -2.19 -12.32 8.89
CA LEU A 133 -1.94 -10.89 8.79
C LEU A 133 -0.47 -10.56 9.05
N GLU A 134 0.14 -11.13 10.09
CA GLU A 134 1.55 -10.89 10.43
C GLU A 134 2.50 -11.49 9.40
N THR A 135 2.26 -12.74 8.99
CA THR A 135 3.08 -13.41 7.96
C THR A 135 3.14 -12.58 6.68
N GLY A 136 1.99 -12.14 6.19
CA GLY A 136 1.94 -11.31 4.98
C GLY A 136 2.54 -9.92 5.18
N SER A 137 2.34 -9.31 6.35
CA SER A 137 2.80 -7.95 6.62
C SER A 137 4.31 -7.87 6.81
N LEU A 138 4.93 -8.78 7.58
CA LEU A 138 6.38 -8.82 7.79
C LEU A 138 7.13 -9.02 6.47
N ALA A 139 6.63 -9.93 5.62
CA ALA A 139 7.19 -10.11 4.28
C ALA A 139 7.06 -8.84 3.42
N LEU A 140 5.93 -8.11 3.49
CA LEU A 140 5.76 -6.85 2.75
C LEU A 140 6.68 -5.73 3.24
N TYR A 141 6.89 -5.58 4.55
CA TYR A 141 7.81 -4.57 5.08
C TYR A 141 9.20 -4.77 4.52
N THR A 142 9.66 -6.03 4.51
CA THR A 142 10.96 -6.41 3.94
C THR A 142 11.02 -6.16 2.44
N LEU A 143 9.98 -6.51 1.68
CA LEU A 143 9.92 -6.27 0.23
C LEU A 143 10.02 -4.80 -0.14
N ILE A 144 9.44 -3.90 0.66
CA ILE A 144 9.55 -2.45 0.46
C ILE A 144 10.99 -1.98 0.72
N ALA A 145 11.62 -2.51 1.79
CA ALA A 145 13.01 -2.18 2.14
C ALA A 145 14.02 -2.65 1.07
N LEU A 146 13.76 -3.78 0.40
CA LEU A 146 14.62 -4.33 -0.67
C LEU A 146 14.86 -3.36 -1.84
N HIS A 147 14.02 -2.33 -2.00
CA HIS A 147 14.25 -1.27 -2.98
C HIS A 147 15.54 -0.45 -2.69
N ASN A 148 16.10 -0.62 -1.49
CA ASN A 148 17.40 -0.14 -1.03
C ASN A 148 17.68 1.35 -1.31
N ARG A 149 16.69 2.20 -1.07
CA ARG A 149 16.81 3.65 -1.09
C ARG A 149 16.51 4.17 0.32
N ALA A 150 17.14 5.27 0.72
CA ALA A 150 16.87 5.86 2.04
C ALA A 150 15.37 6.07 2.29
N ARG A 151 14.63 6.59 1.29
CA ARG A 151 13.17 6.75 1.37
C ARG A 151 12.41 5.42 1.48
N SER A 152 12.89 4.36 0.83
CA SER A 152 12.24 3.05 0.86
C SER A 152 12.43 2.38 2.21
N VAL A 153 13.62 2.52 2.81
CA VAL A 153 13.91 2.02 4.16
C VAL A 153 13.09 2.80 5.19
N GLU A 154 13.03 4.13 5.08
CA GLU A 154 12.18 4.97 5.93
C GLU A 154 10.69 4.56 5.83
N ALA A 155 10.19 4.38 4.60
CA ALA A 155 8.82 3.93 4.36
C ALA A 155 8.54 2.55 4.95
N ALA A 156 9.48 1.61 4.81
CA ALA A 156 9.38 0.26 5.38
C ALA A 156 9.35 0.31 6.91
N LEU A 157 10.19 1.13 7.54
CA LEU A 157 10.20 1.32 9.00
C LEU A 157 8.89 1.95 9.50
N LYS A 158 8.39 3.00 8.84
CA LYS A 158 7.09 3.61 9.16
C LYS A 158 5.97 2.57 9.07
N TYR A 159 5.98 1.76 7.99
CA TYR A 159 4.96 0.73 7.79
C TYR A 159 5.05 -0.37 8.84
N PHE A 160 6.26 -0.80 9.20
CA PHE A 160 6.50 -1.79 10.26
C PHE A 160 6.01 -1.30 11.62
N ILE A 161 6.42 -0.10 12.06
CA ILE A 161 6.04 0.43 13.38
C ILE A 161 4.53 0.59 13.49
N MET A 162 3.91 1.22 12.49
CA MET A 162 2.46 1.43 12.47
C MET A 162 1.70 0.10 12.30
N GLY A 163 2.28 -0.85 11.56
CA GLY A 163 1.73 -2.18 11.38
C GLY A 163 1.75 -3.01 12.64
N ALA A 164 2.88 -3.04 13.34
CA ALA A 164 3.00 -3.74 14.63
C ALA A 164 2.02 -3.20 15.69
N LEU A 165 1.79 -1.87 15.68
CA LEU A 165 0.75 -1.27 16.52
C LEU A 165 -0.64 -1.76 16.12
N GLY A 166 -0.93 -1.80 14.80
CA GLY A 166 -2.20 -2.31 14.26
C GLY A 166 -2.47 -3.77 14.64
N SER A 167 -1.44 -4.62 14.56
CA SER A 167 -1.53 -6.04 14.97
C SER A 167 -1.68 -6.20 16.47
N GLY A 168 -1.03 -5.34 17.27
CA GLY A 168 -1.24 -5.26 18.70
C GLY A 168 -2.70 -4.98 19.05
N PHE A 169 -3.33 -4.01 18.37
CA PHE A 169 -4.77 -3.75 18.53
C PHE A 169 -5.63 -4.94 18.10
N PHE A 170 -5.26 -5.66 17.04
CA PHE A 170 -5.96 -6.88 16.66
C PHE A 170 -5.90 -7.94 17.77
N ALA A 171 -4.70 -8.20 18.31
CA ALA A 171 -4.49 -9.16 19.38
C ALA A 171 -5.29 -8.80 20.65
N PHE A 172 -5.29 -7.52 21.06
CA PHE A 172 -6.10 -7.05 22.18
C PHE A 172 -7.60 -7.20 21.91
N GLY A 173 -8.07 -6.87 20.71
CA GLY A 173 -9.47 -7.07 20.31
C GLY A 173 -9.88 -8.53 20.36
N ALA A 174 -9.04 -9.44 19.84
CA ALA A 174 -9.27 -10.88 19.92
C ALA A 174 -9.31 -11.40 21.36
N ALA A 175 -8.39 -10.93 22.22
CA ALA A 175 -8.37 -11.27 23.65
C ALA A 175 -9.64 -10.81 24.37
N MET A 176 -10.17 -9.61 24.06
CA MET A 176 -11.41 -9.09 24.64
C MET A 176 -12.63 -9.89 24.16
N PHE A 177 -12.66 -10.31 22.89
CA PHE A 177 -13.68 -11.23 22.41
C PHE A 177 -13.64 -12.57 23.14
N PHE A 178 -12.44 -13.14 23.32
CA PHE A 178 -12.28 -14.38 24.06
C PHE A 178 -12.70 -14.24 25.52
N LEU A 179 -12.34 -13.17 26.20
CA LEU A 179 -12.74 -12.90 27.59
C LEU A 179 -14.25 -12.75 27.74
N SER A 180 -14.94 -12.22 26.72
CA SER A 180 -16.39 -12.01 26.78
C SER A 180 -17.21 -13.23 26.35
N THR A 181 -16.67 -14.08 25.47
CA THR A 181 -17.42 -15.17 24.85
C THR A 181 -16.80 -16.56 25.03
N GLY A 182 -15.53 -16.65 25.42
CA GLY A 182 -14.79 -17.91 25.51
C GLY A 182 -14.42 -18.52 24.15
N SER A 183 -14.63 -17.79 23.02
CA SER A 183 -14.36 -18.28 21.66
C SER A 183 -13.47 -17.31 20.88
N MET A 184 -12.70 -17.88 19.93
CA MET A 184 -11.92 -17.12 18.92
C MET A 184 -12.57 -17.21 17.52
N GLU A 185 -13.64 -17.97 17.34
CA GLU A 185 -14.36 -18.11 16.09
C GLU A 185 -15.44 -17.04 15.96
N ILE A 186 -15.44 -16.31 14.85
CA ILE A 186 -16.33 -15.17 14.60
C ILE A 186 -17.79 -15.59 14.68
N SER A 187 -18.16 -16.74 14.08
CA SER A 187 -19.52 -17.27 14.12
C SER A 187 -19.98 -17.61 15.54
N ASN A 188 -19.12 -18.25 16.34
CA ASN A 188 -19.41 -18.59 17.73
C ASN A 188 -19.48 -17.34 18.62
N ILE A 189 -18.56 -16.36 18.40
CA ILE A 189 -18.60 -15.06 19.10
C ILE A 189 -19.96 -14.39 18.87
N ALA A 190 -20.43 -14.33 17.62
CA ALA A 190 -21.70 -13.74 17.29
C ALA A 190 -22.89 -14.49 17.96
N GLN A 191 -22.89 -15.81 17.90
CA GLN A 191 -23.96 -16.63 18.51
C GLN A 191 -24.01 -16.45 20.04
N ILE A 192 -22.86 -16.51 20.72
CA ILE A 192 -22.79 -16.36 22.18
C ILE A 192 -23.16 -14.93 22.59
N ALA A 193 -22.68 -13.93 21.91
CA ALA A 193 -23.00 -12.53 22.19
C ALA A 193 -24.50 -12.24 22.03
N LYS A 194 -25.17 -12.90 21.05
CA LYS A 194 -26.62 -12.80 20.86
C LYS A 194 -27.40 -13.50 21.96
N SER A 195 -27.04 -14.74 22.30
CA SER A 195 -27.76 -15.56 23.31
C SER A 195 -27.60 -15.00 24.73
N SER A 196 -26.45 -14.41 25.03
CA SER A 196 -26.13 -13.84 26.36
C SER A 196 -26.43 -12.34 26.47
N ASN A 197 -27.05 -11.71 25.47
CA ASN A 197 -27.37 -10.27 25.44
C ASN A 197 -26.16 -9.36 25.72
N LEU A 198 -24.99 -9.69 25.16
CA LEU A 198 -23.74 -8.95 25.41
C LEU A 198 -23.62 -7.62 24.64
N GLN A 199 -24.68 -7.16 23.95
CA GLN A 199 -24.66 -5.96 23.08
C GLN A 199 -24.22 -4.68 23.83
N THR A 200 -24.46 -4.61 25.14
CA THR A 200 -24.07 -3.48 26.01
C THR A 200 -22.84 -3.78 26.86
N ASN A 201 -22.20 -4.93 26.68
CA ASN A 201 -21.03 -5.32 27.47
C ASN A 201 -19.82 -4.47 27.08
N ILE A 202 -19.14 -3.90 28.10
CA ILE A 202 -17.98 -3.04 27.92
C ILE A 202 -16.80 -3.77 27.26
N LEU A 203 -16.63 -5.09 27.49
CA LEU A 203 -15.60 -5.89 26.85
C LEU A 203 -15.87 -6.07 25.35
N LEU A 204 -17.14 -6.30 24.98
CA LEU A 204 -17.53 -6.37 23.56
C LEU A 204 -17.33 -5.03 22.87
N PHE A 205 -17.66 -3.92 23.55
CA PHE A 205 -17.40 -2.58 23.04
C PHE A 205 -15.91 -2.34 22.81
N ALA A 206 -15.06 -2.68 23.78
CA ALA A 206 -13.61 -2.55 23.68
C ALA A 206 -13.06 -3.43 22.55
N ALA A 207 -13.51 -4.70 22.45
CA ALA A 207 -13.11 -5.62 21.39
C ALA A 207 -13.40 -5.07 20.00
N CYS A 208 -14.63 -4.61 19.76
CA CYS A 208 -15.02 -3.99 18.48
C CYS A 208 -14.20 -2.75 18.16
N SER A 209 -13.96 -1.89 19.16
CA SER A 209 -13.16 -0.66 19.00
C SER A 209 -11.72 -0.98 18.57
N PHE A 210 -11.06 -1.93 19.22
CA PHE A 210 -9.72 -2.38 18.86
C PHE A 210 -9.68 -3.01 17.45
N MET A 211 -10.70 -3.79 17.08
CA MET A 211 -10.79 -4.37 15.74
C MET A 211 -11.00 -3.30 14.66
N ILE A 212 -11.82 -2.27 14.91
CA ILE A 212 -11.98 -1.14 13.97
C ILE A 212 -10.65 -0.43 13.74
N VAL A 213 -9.86 -0.21 14.78
CA VAL A 213 -8.52 0.41 14.65
C VAL A 213 -7.61 -0.45 13.80
N SER A 214 -7.51 -1.75 14.10
CA SER A 214 -6.61 -2.67 13.40
C SER A 214 -6.99 -2.87 11.93
N ILE A 215 -8.26 -3.19 11.67
CA ILE A 215 -8.78 -3.36 10.31
C ILE A 215 -8.73 -2.03 9.56
N GLY A 216 -9.04 -0.92 10.24
CA GLY A 216 -8.94 0.42 9.69
C GLY A 216 -7.52 0.76 9.25
N PHE A 217 -6.50 0.42 10.03
CA PHE A 217 -5.10 0.53 9.63
C PHE A 217 -4.82 -0.30 8.37
N LYS A 218 -5.21 -1.58 8.34
CA LYS A 218 -4.95 -2.47 7.20
C LYS A 218 -5.60 -1.99 5.91
N LEU A 219 -6.81 -1.47 5.99
CA LEU A 219 -7.58 -0.93 4.86
C LEU A 219 -7.21 0.53 4.53
N SER A 220 -6.37 1.17 5.34
CA SER A 220 -6.03 2.60 5.21
C SER A 220 -7.25 3.52 5.42
N LEU A 221 -8.15 3.19 6.34
CA LEU A 221 -9.32 4.02 6.63
C LEU A 221 -8.92 5.22 7.50
N ILE A 222 -9.60 6.35 7.32
CA ILE A 222 -9.36 7.52 8.17
C ILE A 222 -10.01 7.32 9.54
N PRO A 223 -9.25 7.55 10.64
CA PRO A 223 -7.96 8.27 10.75
C PRO A 223 -6.69 7.42 10.59
N PHE A 224 -6.76 6.12 10.38
CA PHE A 224 -5.63 5.17 10.42
C PHE A 224 -4.83 5.07 9.11
N HIS A 225 -4.98 6.03 8.19
CA HIS A 225 -4.44 6.02 6.82
C HIS A 225 -3.04 6.63 6.66
N THR A 226 -2.49 7.25 7.70
CA THR A 226 -1.30 8.15 7.62
C THR A 226 -0.05 7.48 7.03
N TRP A 227 0.09 6.17 7.16
CA TRP A 227 1.18 5.40 6.59
C TRP A 227 1.13 5.28 5.06
N THR A 228 -0.07 5.31 4.47
CA THR A 228 -0.30 4.93 3.07
C THR A 228 0.40 5.87 2.07
N PRO A 229 0.31 7.21 2.17
CA PRO A 229 0.97 8.10 1.23
C PRO A 229 2.49 7.94 1.25
N ASP A 230 3.10 7.82 2.43
CA ASP A 230 4.54 7.74 2.61
C ASP A 230 5.08 6.39 2.13
N VAL A 231 4.38 5.30 2.45
CA VAL A 231 4.76 3.95 2.02
C VAL A 231 4.62 3.79 0.50
N TYR A 232 3.56 4.31 -0.10
CA TYR A 232 3.41 4.24 -1.55
C TYR A 232 4.46 5.08 -2.26
N GLU A 233 4.80 6.27 -1.74
CA GLU A 233 5.87 7.11 -2.28
C GLU A 233 7.23 6.40 -2.19
N GLY A 234 7.56 5.78 -1.06
CA GLY A 234 8.84 5.11 -0.83
C GLY A 234 8.99 3.76 -1.54
N ALA A 235 7.90 3.01 -1.75
CA ALA A 235 7.91 1.76 -2.49
C ALA A 235 8.15 1.98 -4.00
N SER A 236 8.53 0.96 -4.75
CA SER A 236 8.51 1.03 -6.22
C SER A 236 7.07 1.23 -6.74
N SER A 237 6.90 1.84 -7.91
CA SER A 237 5.56 2.12 -8.43
C SER A 237 4.73 0.85 -8.63
N ALA A 238 5.34 -0.26 -9.09
CA ALA A 238 4.63 -1.52 -9.22
C ALA A 238 4.25 -2.11 -7.86
N MET A 239 5.14 -2.02 -6.85
CA MET A 239 4.83 -2.46 -5.48
C MET A 239 3.72 -1.62 -4.86
N ALA A 240 3.67 -0.31 -5.10
CA ALA A 240 2.56 0.55 -4.66
C ALA A 240 1.23 0.11 -5.30
N GLY A 241 1.23 -0.27 -6.58
CA GLY A 241 0.07 -0.87 -7.24
C GLY A 241 -0.38 -2.17 -6.58
N PHE A 242 0.56 -3.07 -6.25
CA PHE A 242 0.27 -4.31 -5.53
C PHE A 242 -0.31 -4.06 -4.13
N LEU A 243 0.31 -3.15 -3.35
CA LEU A 243 -0.15 -2.74 -2.01
C LEU A 243 -1.56 -2.17 -2.01
N SER A 244 -1.94 -1.50 -3.08
CA SER A 244 -3.26 -0.85 -3.19
C SER A 244 -4.40 -1.83 -3.45
N VAL A 245 -4.13 -3.06 -3.90
CA VAL A 245 -5.13 -4.06 -4.28
C VAL A 245 -5.12 -5.29 -3.38
N VAL A 246 -3.98 -6.02 -3.35
CA VAL A 246 -3.93 -7.36 -2.77
C VAL A 246 -4.08 -7.38 -1.24
N PRO A 247 -3.34 -6.57 -0.46
CA PRO A 247 -3.52 -6.55 1.00
C PRO A 247 -4.90 -6.06 1.45
N LYS A 248 -5.50 -5.16 0.65
CA LYS A 248 -6.80 -4.57 1.00
C LYS A 248 -7.95 -5.55 0.80
N ILE A 249 -7.94 -6.37 -0.27
CA ILE A 249 -9.01 -7.37 -0.44
C ILE A 249 -9.02 -8.38 0.72
N ALA A 250 -7.84 -8.80 1.20
CA ALA A 250 -7.74 -9.65 2.38
C ALA A 250 -8.33 -8.97 3.63
N GLY A 251 -8.04 -7.68 3.84
CA GLY A 251 -8.62 -6.90 4.92
C GLY A 251 -10.14 -6.73 4.81
N PHE A 252 -10.68 -6.57 3.60
CA PHE A 252 -12.13 -6.48 3.40
C PHE A 252 -12.85 -7.78 3.71
N VAL A 253 -12.28 -8.95 3.39
CA VAL A 253 -12.88 -10.24 3.76
C VAL A 253 -13.00 -10.37 5.28
N VAL A 254 -11.94 -10.04 6.03
CA VAL A 254 -12.01 -10.05 7.50
C VAL A 254 -13.03 -9.04 8.02
N ALA A 255 -13.10 -7.85 7.41
CA ALA A 255 -14.08 -6.83 7.79
C ALA A 255 -15.52 -7.30 7.54
N ILE A 256 -15.80 -7.94 6.39
CA ILE A 256 -17.12 -8.54 6.10
C ILE A 256 -17.46 -9.58 7.17
N ARG A 257 -16.60 -10.59 7.37
CA ARG A 257 -16.85 -11.68 8.31
C ARG A 257 -17.14 -11.17 9.72
N LEU A 258 -16.27 -10.26 10.22
CA LEU A 258 -16.38 -9.80 11.60
C LEU A 258 -17.52 -8.78 11.77
N PHE A 259 -17.57 -7.75 10.94
CA PHE A 259 -18.53 -6.66 11.19
C PHE A 259 -19.97 -7.05 10.84
N GLU A 260 -20.21 -7.85 9.79
CA GLU A 260 -21.57 -8.35 9.49
C GLU A 260 -22.06 -9.34 10.55
N ALA A 261 -21.18 -10.21 11.05
CA ALA A 261 -21.51 -11.08 12.18
C ALA A 261 -21.93 -10.27 13.41
N LEU A 262 -21.21 -9.18 13.73
CA LEU A 262 -21.53 -8.29 14.86
C LEU A 262 -22.78 -7.43 14.60
N GLN A 263 -23.03 -6.99 13.36
CA GLN A 263 -24.26 -6.29 12.98
C GLN A 263 -25.50 -7.20 13.15
N SER A 264 -25.37 -8.49 12.83
CA SER A 264 -26.48 -9.47 13.01
C SER A 264 -26.93 -9.64 14.46
N ILE A 265 -26.09 -9.28 15.43
CA ILE A 265 -26.39 -9.28 16.87
C ILE A 265 -27.24 -8.05 17.27
N GLY A 266 -27.27 -7.01 16.44
CA GLY A 266 -27.97 -5.75 16.73
C GLY A 266 -27.14 -4.71 17.49
N VAL A 267 -25.82 -4.72 17.31
CA VAL A 267 -24.90 -3.70 17.87
C VAL A 267 -25.04 -2.39 17.08
N GLN A 268 -26.04 -1.58 17.41
CA GLN A 268 -26.42 -0.38 16.63
C GLN A 268 -25.29 0.65 16.50
N TRP A 269 -24.52 0.91 17.56
CA TRP A 269 -23.45 1.89 17.54
C TRP A 269 -22.33 1.52 16.54
N LEU A 270 -22.08 0.23 16.31
CA LEU A 270 -21.08 -0.26 15.38
C LEU A 270 -21.37 0.25 13.96
N ASN A 271 -22.62 0.16 13.53
CA ASN A 271 -23.01 0.61 12.20
C ASN A 271 -22.85 2.13 12.03
N ILE A 272 -23.16 2.92 13.09
CA ILE A 272 -22.95 4.37 13.10
C ILE A 272 -21.47 4.71 12.96
N VAL A 273 -20.58 4.01 13.69
CA VAL A 273 -19.13 4.23 13.61
C VAL A 273 -18.60 3.85 12.21
N LEU A 274 -19.00 2.69 11.68
CA LEU A 274 -18.56 2.28 10.34
C LEU A 274 -19.05 3.23 9.26
N TYR A 275 -20.30 3.72 9.37
CA TYR A 275 -20.85 4.75 8.49
C TYR A 275 -20.01 6.04 8.54
N ALA A 276 -19.72 6.54 9.74
CA ALA A 276 -18.90 7.74 9.92
C ALA A 276 -17.49 7.56 9.34
N VAL A 277 -16.84 6.42 9.61
CA VAL A 277 -15.51 6.09 9.06
C VAL A 277 -15.54 6.02 7.54
N ALA A 278 -16.57 5.41 6.92
CA ALA A 278 -16.71 5.34 5.47
C ALA A 278 -16.83 6.74 4.85
N VAL A 279 -17.71 7.59 5.39
CA VAL A 279 -17.93 8.97 4.91
C VAL A 279 -16.67 9.81 5.07
N LEU A 280 -16.02 9.77 6.25
CA LEU A 280 -14.78 10.50 6.51
C LEU A 280 -13.66 10.04 5.58
N THR A 281 -13.54 8.72 5.37
CA THR A 281 -12.50 8.15 4.50
C THR A 281 -12.66 8.62 3.06
N MET A 282 -13.87 8.55 2.50
CA MET A 282 -14.12 9.03 1.14
C MET A 282 -13.85 10.53 1.01
N SER A 283 -14.39 11.33 1.93
CA SER A 283 -14.39 12.79 1.80
C SER A 283 -13.02 13.40 2.06
N LEU A 284 -12.37 13.07 3.20
CA LEU A 284 -11.07 13.63 3.54
C LEU A 284 -9.96 13.14 2.61
N ALA A 285 -9.99 11.87 2.19
CA ALA A 285 -9.00 11.36 1.24
C ALA A 285 -9.08 12.08 -0.12
N ASN A 286 -10.29 12.37 -0.61
CA ASN A 286 -10.47 13.16 -1.83
C ASN A 286 -9.93 14.59 -1.67
N LEU A 287 -10.22 15.25 -0.55
CA LEU A 287 -9.70 16.59 -0.27
C LEU A 287 -8.17 16.60 -0.20
N MET A 288 -7.57 15.57 0.45
CA MET A 288 -6.12 15.44 0.51
C MET A 288 -5.51 15.15 -0.87
N ALA A 289 -6.19 14.39 -1.73
CA ALA A 289 -5.74 14.12 -3.11
C ALA A 289 -5.68 15.40 -3.97
N LEU A 290 -6.61 16.35 -3.78
CA LEU A 290 -6.67 17.62 -4.53
C LEU A 290 -5.41 18.46 -4.38
N VAL A 291 -4.81 18.49 -3.18
CA VAL A 291 -3.65 19.33 -2.86
C VAL A 291 -2.31 18.67 -3.16
N GLN A 292 -2.29 17.40 -3.59
CA GLN A 292 -1.04 16.71 -3.87
C GLN A 292 -0.33 17.29 -5.09
N ARG A 293 1.02 17.31 -5.02
CA ARG A 293 1.91 17.74 -6.10
C ARG A 293 2.58 16.57 -6.82
N ASP A 294 2.57 15.38 -6.22
CA ASP A 294 3.11 14.14 -6.76
C ASP A 294 1.97 13.21 -7.17
N VAL A 295 2.06 12.64 -8.39
CA VAL A 295 1.02 11.76 -8.97
C VAL A 295 0.91 10.46 -8.19
N LYS A 296 2.03 9.92 -7.70
CA LYS A 296 2.05 8.67 -6.93
C LYS A 296 1.39 8.84 -5.55
N ARG A 297 1.64 9.98 -4.87
CA ARG A 297 0.92 10.35 -3.64
C ARG A 297 -0.55 10.63 -3.88
N MET A 298 -0.89 11.28 -4.98
CA MET A 298 -2.29 11.47 -5.39
C MET A 298 -3.01 10.14 -5.56
N LEU A 299 -2.40 9.15 -6.23
CA LEU A 299 -2.96 7.81 -6.37
C LEU A 299 -3.02 7.05 -5.03
N ALA A 300 -2.13 7.32 -4.07
CA ALA A 300 -2.21 6.77 -2.72
C ALA A 300 -3.47 7.25 -2.01
N PHE A 301 -3.76 8.55 -1.99
CA PHE A 301 -5.00 9.09 -1.42
C PHE A 301 -6.25 8.64 -2.20
N SER A 302 -6.14 8.53 -3.52
CA SER A 302 -7.17 7.90 -4.35
C SER A 302 -7.50 6.48 -3.85
N SER A 303 -6.48 5.65 -3.59
CA SER A 303 -6.66 4.29 -3.05
C SER A 303 -7.31 4.27 -1.66
N VAL A 304 -7.06 5.29 -0.82
CA VAL A 304 -7.76 5.49 0.46
C VAL A 304 -9.23 5.82 0.23
N SER A 305 -9.53 6.76 -0.68
CA SER A 305 -10.91 7.12 -1.03
C SER A 305 -11.70 5.91 -1.56
N HIS A 306 -11.11 5.12 -2.46
CA HIS A 306 -11.74 3.90 -2.99
C HIS A 306 -11.99 2.85 -1.89
N ALA A 307 -11.12 2.73 -0.88
CA ALA A 307 -11.38 1.88 0.28
C ALA A 307 -12.59 2.36 1.10
N GLY A 308 -12.77 3.67 1.24
CA GLY A 308 -13.97 4.26 1.86
C GLY A 308 -15.26 3.94 1.09
N PHE A 309 -15.22 4.02 -0.26
CA PHE A 309 -16.35 3.58 -1.10
C PHE A 309 -16.72 2.11 -0.86
N VAL A 310 -15.72 1.25 -0.82
CA VAL A 310 -15.94 -0.20 -0.62
C VAL A 310 -16.41 -0.51 0.79
N LEU A 311 -15.97 0.24 1.81
CA LEU A 311 -16.48 0.10 3.18
C LEU A 311 -18.00 0.34 3.28
N CYS A 312 -18.57 1.16 2.39
CA CYS A 312 -20.03 1.36 2.34
C CYS A 312 -20.78 0.06 2.11
N ALA A 313 -20.22 -0.93 1.41
CA ALA A 313 -20.86 -2.24 1.25
C ALA A 313 -21.06 -2.94 2.59
N ILE A 314 -20.06 -2.88 3.47
CA ILE A 314 -20.12 -3.48 4.82
C ILE A 314 -21.12 -2.73 5.71
N VAL A 315 -21.22 -1.40 5.56
CA VAL A 315 -22.22 -0.59 6.26
C VAL A 315 -23.65 -0.99 5.84
N ILE A 316 -23.84 -1.30 4.57
CA ILE A 316 -25.13 -1.75 4.01
C ILE A 316 -25.46 -3.16 4.49
N GLY A 317 -24.47 -4.06 4.60
CA GLY A 317 -24.59 -5.41 5.16
C GLY A 317 -25.59 -6.29 4.38
N SER A 318 -25.59 -6.23 3.04
CA SER A 318 -26.45 -7.06 2.21
C SER A 318 -25.65 -7.87 1.20
N THR A 319 -26.15 -9.05 0.83
CA THR A 319 -25.53 -9.91 -0.20
C THR A 319 -25.29 -9.16 -1.52
N GLN A 320 -26.23 -8.29 -1.91
CA GLN A 320 -26.08 -7.44 -3.08
C GLN A 320 -24.90 -6.45 -2.92
N ALA A 321 -24.73 -5.86 -1.72
CA ALA A 321 -23.64 -4.94 -1.44
C ALA A 321 -22.28 -5.65 -1.44
N ASN A 322 -22.22 -6.88 -0.89
CA ASN A 322 -20.99 -7.69 -0.92
C ASN A 322 -20.60 -8.07 -2.35
N ALA A 323 -21.56 -8.47 -3.18
CA ALA A 323 -21.29 -8.72 -4.59
C ALA A 323 -20.85 -7.45 -5.34
N ALA A 324 -21.42 -6.30 -5.01
CA ALA A 324 -21.00 -5.01 -5.55
C ALA A 324 -19.57 -4.65 -5.11
N LEU A 325 -19.17 -4.94 -3.85
CA LEU A 325 -17.82 -4.77 -3.33
C LEU A 325 -16.80 -5.53 -4.18
N PHE A 326 -16.99 -6.82 -4.39
CA PHE A 326 -16.05 -7.64 -5.16
C PHE A 326 -16.01 -7.24 -6.63
N THR A 327 -17.17 -6.95 -7.24
CA THR A 327 -17.23 -6.44 -8.63
C THR A 327 -16.46 -5.13 -8.74
N TYR A 328 -16.68 -4.20 -7.81
CA TYR A 328 -15.96 -2.94 -7.74
C TYR A 328 -14.45 -3.16 -7.64
N TRP A 329 -14.03 -4.07 -6.72
CA TRP A 329 -12.61 -4.31 -6.45
C TRP A 329 -11.87 -4.90 -7.64
N ILE A 330 -12.49 -5.82 -8.38
CA ILE A 330 -11.93 -6.38 -9.63
C ILE A 330 -11.74 -5.28 -10.67
N LEU A 331 -12.77 -4.46 -10.90
CA LEU A 331 -12.73 -3.38 -11.88
C LEU A 331 -11.72 -2.28 -11.48
N TYR A 332 -11.64 -1.97 -10.19
CA TYR A 332 -10.64 -1.08 -9.62
C TYR A 332 -9.22 -1.64 -9.77
N ALA A 333 -9.01 -2.92 -9.49
CA ALA A 333 -7.71 -3.56 -9.58
C ALA A 333 -7.10 -3.41 -10.98
N VAL A 334 -7.88 -3.64 -12.05
CA VAL A 334 -7.43 -3.51 -13.45
C VAL A 334 -6.98 -2.07 -13.74
N ALA A 335 -7.81 -1.08 -13.41
CA ALA A 335 -7.49 0.33 -13.66
C ALA A 335 -6.29 0.81 -12.84
N ASN A 336 -6.21 0.40 -11.58
CA ASN A 336 -5.19 0.83 -10.65
C ASN A 336 -3.82 0.19 -10.95
N PHE A 337 -3.77 -1.12 -11.22
CA PHE A 337 -2.54 -1.77 -11.70
C PHE A 337 -2.04 -1.13 -12.99
N GLY A 338 -2.94 -0.81 -13.94
CA GLY A 338 -2.61 -0.10 -15.17
C GLY A 338 -2.02 1.29 -14.90
N ALA A 339 -2.62 2.06 -13.99
CA ALA A 339 -2.15 3.39 -13.60
C ALA A 339 -0.75 3.35 -12.97
N PHE A 340 -0.49 2.41 -12.04
CA PHE A 340 0.83 2.28 -11.43
C PHE A 340 1.88 1.70 -12.39
N ALA A 341 1.50 0.80 -13.29
CA ALA A 341 2.37 0.31 -14.37
C ALA A 341 2.75 1.45 -15.33
N PHE A 342 1.81 2.34 -15.66
CA PHE A 342 2.08 3.54 -16.43
C PHE A 342 3.08 4.47 -15.74
N ILE A 343 2.89 4.80 -14.44
CA ILE A 343 3.83 5.61 -13.67
C ILE A 343 5.22 4.98 -13.68
N TRP A 344 5.31 3.67 -13.61
CA TRP A 344 6.58 2.98 -13.67
C TRP A 344 7.29 3.13 -15.01
N CYS A 345 6.55 3.20 -16.13
CA CYS A 345 7.13 3.49 -17.44
C CYS A 345 7.82 4.87 -17.50
N VAL A 346 7.31 5.83 -16.74
CA VAL A 346 7.76 7.24 -16.75
C VAL A 346 8.88 7.49 -15.73
N ARG A 347 9.63 6.47 -15.31
CA ARG A 347 10.73 6.57 -14.35
C ARG A 347 11.90 7.37 -14.94
N GLN A 348 12.39 8.37 -14.19
CA GLN A 348 13.57 9.17 -14.55
C GLN A 348 14.84 8.31 -14.65
N ARG A 349 15.57 8.42 -15.75
CA ARG A 349 17.01 8.07 -15.79
C ARG A 349 17.76 9.10 -14.98
N ARG A 350 18.18 8.77 -13.77
CA ARG A 350 19.10 9.60 -13.02
C ARG A 350 20.49 9.55 -13.68
N ALA A 351 20.90 10.70 -14.24
CA ALA A 351 22.29 11.15 -14.40
C ALA A 351 23.33 10.16 -14.95
N ARG A 352 23.22 9.80 -16.23
CA ARG A 352 24.44 9.57 -17.03
C ARG A 352 25.10 10.90 -17.51
N SER A 353 24.38 12.01 -17.43
CA SER A 353 24.85 13.31 -17.97
C SER A 353 25.85 14.04 -17.07
N LEU A 354 25.89 13.77 -15.77
CA LEU A 354 26.88 14.43 -14.90
C LEU A 354 28.33 13.96 -15.14
N ASN A 355 28.53 12.73 -15.60
CA ASN A 355 29.86 12.23 -15.91
C ASN A 355 30.37 12.58 -17.32
N LEU A 356 29.51 13.04 -18.23
CA LEU A 356 29.93 13.48 -19.57
C LEU A 356 30.29 14.94 -19.65
N LYS A 357 29.75 15.82 -18.79
CA LYS A 357 30.12 17.23 -18.73
C LYS A 357 31.48 17.49 -18.04
N PHE A 358 32.00 16.54 -17.26
CA PHE A 358 33.33 16.63 -16.65
C PHE A 358 34.48 16.11 -17.54
N LYS A 359 34.18 15.44 -18.66
CA LYS A 359 35.22 14.87 -19.55
C LYS A 359 35.62 15.76 -20.73
N THR A 360 35.03 16.95 -20.90
CA THR A 360 35.32 17.81 -22.06
C THR A 360 35.86 19.19 -21.70
N LYS A 361 36.52 19.34 -20.56
CA LYS A 361 37.45 20.45 -20.33
C LYS A 361 38.83 19.89 -19.97
N SER A 362 39.48 19.28 -20.95
CA SER A 362 40.95 19.27 -20.95
C SER A 362 41.39 20.70 -21.23
N PRO A 363 42.24 21.32 -20.39
CA PRO A 363 42.83 22.58 -20.74
C PRO A 363 43.67 22.35 -22.00
N ALA A 364 43.41 23.13 -23.03
CA ALA A 364 44.27 23.18 -24.21
C ALA A 364 45.69 23.47 -23.74
N LEU A 365 46.63 22.58 -24.06
CA LEU A 365 48.06 22.85 -23.92
C LEU A 365 48.40 23.99 -24.87
N ASN A 366 48.57 25.21 -24.32
CA ASN A 366 49.24 26.27 -25.04
C ASN A 366 50.74 25.98 -24.99
N LEU A 367 51.26 25.46 -26.08
CA LEU A 367 52.68 25.37 -26.34
C LEU A 367 53.18 26.77 -26.73
N ASN A 368 53.97 27.39 -25.85
CA ASN A 368 54.74 28.54 -26.22
C ASN A 368 55.92 28.12 -27.11
N ALA A 369 56.31 29.00 -28.01
CA ALA A 369 57.23 28.77 -29.10
C ALA A 369 58.69 28.38 -28.70
N ASN A 370 58.95 28.08 -27.42
CA ASN A 370 60.31 27.74 -26.92
C ASN A 370 60.40 26.40 -26.18
N GLY A 371 59.45 25.49 -26.36
CA GLY A 371 59.68 24.09 -26.04
C GLY A 371 59.93 23.72 -24.56
N GLU A 372 59.72 24.61 -23.59
CA GLU A 372 59.90 24.29 -22.17
C GLU A 372 58.57 24.12 -21.45
N SER A 373 58.37 22.92 -20.88
CA SER A 373 57.22 22.55 -20.06
C SER A 373 57.42 22.99 -18.62
N PHE A 374 56.70 24.04 -18.19
CA PHE A 374 56.55 24.35 -16.77
C PHE A 374 55.36 23.59 -16.19
N ILE A 375 55.63 22.57 -15.39
CA ILE A 375 54.66 21.91 -14.52
C ILE A 375 54.57 22.74 -13.24
N SER A 376 53.53 23.57 -13.10
CA SER A 376 53.24 24.18 -11.81
C SER A 376 52.55 23.12 -10.93
N ASN A 377 53.31 22.59 -9.99
CA ASN A 377 52.81 21.73 -8.91
C ASN A 377 51.94 22.56 -7.95
N ALA A 378 50.65 22.55 -8.14
CA ALA A 378 49.69 22.82 -7.08
C ALA A 378 48.93 21.51 -6.81
N ARG A 379 49.46 20.68 -5.92
CA ARG A 379 48.72 19.59 -5.30
C ARG A 379 47.76 20.18 -4.26
N PRO A 380 46.47 19.99 -4.35
CA PRO A 380 45.63 20.09 -3.18
C PRO A 380 45.87 18.82 -2.34
N SER A 381 46.37 19.00 -1.14
CA SER A 381 46.45 17.97 -0.10
C SER A 381 45.04 17.51 0.26
N PHE A 382 44.64 16.38 -0.28
CA PHE A 382 43.50 15.63 0.27
C PHE A 382 44.04 14.78 1.43
N SER A 383 43.72 15.19 2.66
CA SER A 383 43.87 14.35 3.83
C SER A 383 42.94 13.15 3.70
N GLN A 384 43.52 12.00 3.49
CA GLN A 384 42.88 10.73 3.84
C GLN A 384 42.69 10.70 5.34
N ASN A 385 41.45 10.61 5.79
CA ASN A 385 41.04 9.93 7.04
C ASN A 385 39.56 10.19 7.26
N HIS A 386 38.80 9.15 7.01
CA HIS A 386 37.70 8.64 7.82
C HIS A 386 36.79 7.72 6.96
N GLU A 387 37.20 6.48 6.87
CA GLU A 387 36.24 5.38 6.72
C GLU A 387 35.64 5.07 8.10
N PRO A 388 34.35 5.00 8.28
CA PRO A 388 33.76 4.35 9.44
C PRO A 388 33.61 2.85 9.14
N SER A 389 34.60 2.07 9.59
CA SER A 389 34.49 0.64 9.74
C SER A 389 33.54 0.33 10.91
N PHE A 390 32.32 -0.10 10.60
CA PHE A 390 31.46 -0.81 11.54
C PHE A 390 31.72 -2.31 11.38
N VAL A 391 32.71 -2.83 12.12
CA VAL A 391 32.85 -4.25 12.43
C VAL A 391 32.84 -4.35 13.96
N GLY A 392 31.70 -4.70 14.50
CA GLY A 392 31.52 -5.11 15.88
C GLY A 392 31.54 -6.63 15.92
N GLU A 393 32.70 -7.22 16.25
CA GLU A 393 32.79 -8.63 16.63
C GLU A 393 32.01 -8.89 17.91
N LEU A 394 31.02 -9.76 17.83
CA LEU A 394 30.39 -10.38 19.00
C LEU A 394 31.32 -11.49 19.53
N ASN A 395 32.07 -11.19 20.58
CA ASN A 395 32.77 -12.18 21.39
C ASN A 395 31.80 -12.76 22.43
N LEU A 396 31.42 -14.01 22.22
CA LEU A 396 30.77 -14.85 23.23
C LEU A 396 31.87 -15.46 24.12
N GLY A 397 32.04 -14.93 25.30
CA GLY A 397 32.85 -15.51 26.36
C GLY A 397 32.00 -15.69 27.62
N ALA A 398 31.83 -16.93 27.99
CA ALA A 398 31.14 -17.37 29.21
C ALA A 398 31.94 -17.06 30.46
N SER A 399 31.25 -16.68 31.50
CA SER A 399 31.31 -17.19 32.88
C SER A 399 31.14 -16.14 33.98
N GLY A 400 30.33 -16.48 34.97
CA GLY A 400 30.54 -16.09 36.37
C GLY A 400 29.57 -15.10 36.98
N GLN A 401 28.55 -15.66 37.63
CA GLN A 401 27.95 -15.30 38.93
C GLN A 401 28.31 -13.94 39.58
N ASN A 402 27.37 -13.10 39.92
CA ASN A 402 26.84 -12.88 41.26
C ASN A 402 25.94 -11.64 41.37
N SER A 403 24.86 -11.87 42.09
CA SER A 403 23.93 -11.00 42.77
C SER A 403 24.43 -9.64 43.25
N ALA A 404 23.59 -8.60 43.10
CA ALA A 404 23.20 -7.73 44.21
C ALA A 404 22.05 -6.80 43.84
N TYR A 405 21.01 -6.84 44.64
CA TYR A 405 19.93 -5.87 44.78
C TYR A 405 20.49 -4.49 45.13
N GLY A 406 19.92 -3.42 44.58
CA GLY A 406 20.24 -2.05 44.95
C GLY A 406 19.04 -1.12 44.75
N GLU A 407 18.47 -0.71 45.85
CA GLU A 407 17.27 0.09 46.05
C GLU A 407 17.26 1.45 45.34
N TRP A 408 16.06 1.82 44.91
CA TRP A 408 15.67 3.17 44.52
C TRP A 408 15.50 4.03 45.78
N ASN A 409 16.20 5.15 45.89
CA ASN A 409 15.91 6.19 46.90
C ASN A 409 15.78 7.55 46.22
N SER A 410 14.61 8.11 46.39
CA SER A 410 14.22 9.51 46.17
C SER A 410 14.94 10.44 47.15
N LYS A 411 15.42 11.58 46.67
CA LYS A 411 15.54 12.79 47.51
C LYS A 411 15.35 14.07 46.70
N THR A 412 14.30 14.75 47.06
CA THR A 412 14.00 16.18 46.97
C THR A 412 15.11 17.06 47.54
N SER A 413 15.37 18.22 46.96
CA SER A 413 15.70 19.42 47.72
C SER A 413 15.41 20.69 46.91
N GLU A 414 14.59 21.52 47.56
CA GLU A 414 14.25 22.91 47.31
C GLU A 414 15.43 23.86 47.56
N GLN A 415 15.17 25.12 47.20
CA GLN A 415 15.83 26.40 47.55
C GLN A 415 16.77 26.94 46.50
N ASN A 416 16.67 28.16 45.99
CA ASN A 416 16.33 29.43 46.64
C ASN A 416 15.93 30.51 45.63
N SER A 417 15.02 31.33 46.07
CA SER A 417 14.58 32.62 45.55
C SER A 417 15.61 33.72 45.80
N LYS A 418 15.65 34.75 44.93
CA LYS A 418 15.48 36.17 45.33
C LYS A 418 15.79 37.15 44.16
N GLU A 419 14.78 38.01 43.94
CA GLU A 419 14.81 39.48 43.85
C GLU A 419 15.61 40.12 42.71
N SER A 420 15.10 40.98 41.89
CA SER A 420 14.32 42.22 41.96
C SER A 420 14.11 42.73 40.52
N GLY A 421 13.11 43.38 40.09
CA GLY A 421 12.32 44.46 40.53
C GLY A 421 12.03 45.38 39.31
N SER A 422 10.74 45.66 39.09
CA SER A 422 10.17 46.83 38.44
C SER A 422 10.52 47.20 36.97
N ASN A 423 9.56 47.20 36.05
CA ASN A 423 8.68 48.34 35.74
C ASN A 423 7.56 47.95 34.75
N LEU A 424 6.38 48.38 35.07
CA LEU A 424 5.17 48.42 34.23
C LEU A 424 5.37 49.37 33.05
N GLU A 425 4.91 48.94 31.89
CA GLU A 425 4.09 49.82 31.02
C GLU A 425 3.20 49.00 30.07
N THR A 426 1.93 49.40 30.13
CA THR A 426 0.78 48.88 29.43
C THR A 426 0.79 49.34 27.97
N THR A 427 0.52 48.45 27.02
CA THR A 427 -0.31 48.77 25.83
C THR A 427 -0.88 47.49 25.18
N LYS A 428 -2.07 47.69 24.64
CA LYS A 428 -3.11 46.78 24.17
C LYS A 428 -2.78 45.87 22.95
N PRO A 429 -3.71 44.96 22.60
CA PRO A 429 -3.45 43.73 21.90
C PRO A 429 -3.69 43.78 20.39
N GLY A 430 -3.05 42.90 19.67
CA GLY A 430 -3.39 42.60 18.29
C GLY A 430 -2.16 42.36 17.43
N ALA A 431 -1.88 41.10 17.19
CA ALA A 431 -1.37 40.62 15.90
C ALA A 431 -0.97 39.14 15.98
N GLU A 432 -1.48 38.46 15.03
CA GLU A 432 -1.36 37.05 14.76
C GLU A 432 0.09 36.56 14.69
N ALA A 433 0.29 35.35 15.18
CA ALA A 433 1.55 34.62 15.12
C ALA A 433 1.89 34.24 13.66
N SER A 434 2.83 34.93 13.04
CA SER A 434 3.52 34.46 11.86
C SER A 434 4.87 33.87 12.27
N LEU A 435 4.92 32.55 12.37
CA LEU A 435 6.14 31.78 12.59
C LEU A 435 6.84 31.55 11.25
N PHE A 436 7.38 32.60 10.62
CA PHE A 436 8.36 32.50 9.54
C PHE A 436 9.25 33.73 9.58
N GLY A 437 10.44 33.54 10.16
CA GLY A 437 11.49 34.56 10.13
C GLY A 437 11.98 34.79 8.70
N THR A 438 11.54 35.89 8.09
CA THR A 438 12.16 36.45 6.90
C THR A 438 13.46 37.16 7.33
N LYS A 439 14.59 36.50 7.13
CA LYS A 439 15.87 37.20 7.10
C LYS A 439 16.00 37.92 5.75
N THR A 440 15.99 39.23 5.78
CA THR A 440 16.38 40.10 4.67
C THR A 440 17.85 39.85 4.35
N CYS A 441 18.15 39.35 3.14
CA CYS A 441 19.52 39.20 2.64
C CYS A 441 19.98 40.49 2.02
N GLU A 442 21.17 40.97 2.42
CA GLU A 442 21.88 42.03 1.74
C GLU A 442 22.41 41.56 0.36
N PRO A 443 22.51 42.48 -0.65
CA PRO A 443 22.93 42.12 -1.99
C PRO A 443 24.45 41.91 -2.03
N GLY A 444 24.90 40.65 -2.12
CA GLY A 444 26.32 40.34 -2.29
C GLY A 444 26.83 38.98 -1.84
N ALA A 445 25.97 38.12 -1.32
CA ALA A 445 26.44 36.83 -0.80
C ALA A 445 25.98 35.66 -1.67
N GLU A 446 26.93 34.89 -2.21
CA GLU A 446 26.76 33.59 -2.89
C GLU A 446 26.05 32.48 -2.03
N ILE A 447 25.54 32.85 -0.86
CA ILE A 447 24.86 31.95 0.11
C ILE A 447 23.36 31.77 -0.22
N CYS A 448 22.79 32.60 -1.11
CA CYS A 448 21.37 32.46 -1.49
C CYS A 448 21.10 31.27 -2.43
N GLU A 449 22.08 30.67 -3.03
CA GLU A 449 21.91 29.52 -3.92
C GLU A 449 21.78 28.16 -3.18
N GLN A 450 22.16 28.11 -1.91
CA GLN A 450 22.04 26.87 -1.11
C GLN A 450 20.69 26.70 -0.42
N SER A 451 19.90 27.75 -0.22
CA SER A 451 18.57 27.62 0.40
C SER A 451 17.48 27.14 -0.56
N SER A 452 17.71 27.21 -1.88
CA SER A 452 16.78 26.63 -2.88
C SER A 452 16.92 25.10 -3.05
N LYS A 453 17.86 24.44 -2.37
CA LYS A 453 18.12 23.00 -2.48
C LYS A 453 17.29 22.13 -1.54
N PHE A 454 16.43 22.70 -0.70
CA PHE A 454 15.42 21.97 0.08
C PHE A 454 14.05 21.92 -0.60
N THR A 455 13.98 21.99 -1.93
CA THR A 455 12.77 21.57 -2.63
C THR A 455 12.65 20.06 -2.46
N ALA A 456 11.61 19.63 -1.74
CA ALA A 456 11.25 18.22 -1.64
C ALA A 456 11.24 17.62 -3.06
N HIS A 457 12.23 16.80 -3.38
CA HIS A 457 12.34 16.16 -4.70
C HIS A 457 11.22 15.14 -4.81
N PHE A 458 10.09 15.54 -5.37
CA PHE A 458 9.01 14.64 -5.75
C PHE A 458 9.50 13.68 -6.84
N GLU A 459 9.23 12.38 -6.69
CA GLU A 459 9.68 11.38 -7.66
C GLU A 459 8.86 11.47 -8.96
N HIS A 460 7.57 11.79 -8.84
CA HIS A 460 6.62 11.87 -9.96
C HIS A 460 5.77 13.16 -9.90
N PRO A 461 6.38 14.36 -9.97
CA PRO A 461 5.62 15.60 -9.97
C PRO A 461 4.71 15.67 -11.20
N PHE A 462 3.58 16.38 -11.11
CA PHE A 462 2.64 16.51 -12.23
C PHE A 462 3.29 17.11 -13.48
N GLU A 463 4.25 18.03 -13.29
CA GLU A 463 5.00 18.69 -14.37
C GLU A 463 5.77 17.70 -15.26
N LYS A 464 6.12 16.56 -14.73
CA LYS A 464 6.82 15.49 -15.46
C LYS A 464 5.99 14.89 -16.60
N PHE A 465 4.68 15.04 -16.53
CA PHE A 465 3.74 14.49 -17.50
C PHE A 465 3.26 15.53 -18.54
N ASP A 466 3.75 16.78 -18.47
CA ASP A 466 3.33 17.85 -19.38
C ASP A 466 3.61 17.50 -20.83
N GLY A 467 2.61 17.63 -21.71
CA GLY A 467 2.72 17.41 -23.13
C GLY A 467 3.01 15.96 -23.57
N LEU A 468 2.76 14.97 -22.71
CA LEU A 468 3.04 13.55 -23.00
C LEU A 468 2.36 13.07 -24.29
N ILE A 469 1.22 13.62 -24.68
CA ILE A 469 0.51 13.29 -25.92
C ILE A 469 1.35 13.57 -27.17
N ARG A 470 2.19 14.61 -27.16
CA ARG A 470 3.04 14.98 -28.31
C ARG A 470 4.24 14.05 -28.48
N THR A 471 4.76 13.51 -27.37
CA THR A 471 5.94 12.62 -27.37
C THR A 471 5.56 11.15 -27.47
N HIS A 472 4.54 10.73 -26.72
CA HIS A 472 4.13 9.33 -26.59
C HIS A 472 2.59 9.18 -26.56
N PRO A 473 1.90 9.36 -27.70
CA PRO A 473 0.43 9.45 -27.75
C PRO A 473 -0.28 8.21 -27.21
N LEU A 474 0.21 7.02 -27.51
CA LEU A 474 -0.40 5.77 -27.04
C LEU A 474 -0.38 5.68 -25.51
N PHE A 475 0.74 6.05 -24.87
CA PHE A 475 0.85 5.99 -23.42
C PHE A 475 0.03 7.08 -22.73
N ALA A 476 -0.04 8.28 -23.31
CA ALA A 476 -0.91 9.35 -22.82
C ALA A 476 -2.39 8.93 -22.89
N LEU A 477 -2.79 8.24 -23.97
CA LEU A 477 -4.14 7.71 -24.11
C LEU A 477 -4.44 6.62 -23.07
N CYS A 478 -3.53 5.65 -22.88
CA CYS A 478 -3.70 4.62 -21.85
C CYS A 478 -3.81 5.24 -20.44
N ALA A 479 -2.98 6.23 -20.11
CA ALA A 479 -3.04 6.94 -18.84
C ALA A 479 -4.38 7.68 -18.67
N ALA A 480 -4.87 8.34 -19.71
CA ALA A 480 -6.17 9.00 -19.68
C ALA A 480 -7.30 8.00 -19.41
N ILE A 481 -7.28 6.82 -20.06
CA ILE A 481 -8.24 5.74 -19.81
C ILE A 481 -8.22 5.30 -18.34
N PHE A 482 -7.03 5.12 -17.73
CA PHE A 482 -6.95 4.76 -16.32
C PHE A 482 -7.48 5.86 -15.40
N MET A 483 -7.15 7.12 -15.67
CA MET A 483 -7.64 8.25 -14.86
C MET A 483 -9.15 8.41 -14.98
N LEU A 484 -9.71 8.32 -16.18
CA LEU A 484 -11.17 8.36 -16.41
C LEU A 484 -11.89 7.17 -15.77
N SER A 485 -11.26 5.99 -15.82
CA SER A 485 -11.78 4.80 -15.16
C SER A 485 -11.83 4.96 -13.64
N LEU A 486 -10.73 5.36 -13.00
CA LEU A 486 -10.66 5.61 -11.55
C LEU A 486 -11.61 6.73 -11.11
N ALA A 487 -11.77 7.77 -11.92
CA ALA A 487 -12.78 8.81 -11.69
C ALA A 487 -14.20 8.24 -11.67
N GLY A 488 -14.44 7.15 -12.39
CA GLY A 488 -15.77 6.55 -12.52
C GLY A 488 -16.63 7.20 -13.59
N ILE A 489 -16.01 7.52 -14.74
CA ILE A 489 -16.72 8.06 -15.91
C ILE A 489 -17.13 6.90 -16.83
N PRO A 490 -18.41 6.86 -17.31
CA PRO A 490 -18.81 5.88 -18.30
C PRO A 490 -18.04 6.13 -19.63
N PRO A 491 -17.69 5.11 -20.41
CA PRO A 491 -18.04 3.69 -20.25
C PRO A 491 -17.00 2.87 -19.47
N PHE A 492 -15.99 3.49 -18.82
CA PHE A 492 -14.84 2.80 -18.26
C PHE A 492 -15.17 1.92 -17.03
N SER A 493 -14.20 1.06 -16.63
CA SER A 493 -14.43 -0.07 -15.73
C SER A 493 -14.99 0.31 -14.35
N VAL A 494 -14.37 1.22 -13.60
CA VAL A 494 -14.73 1.53 -12.21
C VAL A 494 -16.11 2.19 -12.08
N PHE A 495 -16.60 2.84 -13.15
CA PHE A 495 -17.97 3.39 -13.19
C PHE A 495 -19.01 2.31 -12.83
N TRP A 496 -18.91 1.13 -13.43
CA TRP A 496 -19.86 0.05 -13.18
C TRP A 496 -19.82 -0.44 -11.74
N GLY A 497 -18.63 -0.57 -11.16
CA GLY A 497 -18.47 -0.91 -9.75
C GLY A 497 -19.14 0.11 -8.82
N LYS A 498 -18.93 1.41 -9.08
CA LYS A 498 -19.59 2.49 -8.33
C LYS A 498 -21.10 2.43 -8.48
N MET A 499 -21.62 2.19 -9.68
CA MET A 499 -23.06 2.09 -9.97
C MET A 499 -23.71 0.92 -9.24
N TYR A 500 -23.07 -0.26 -9.21
CA TYR A 500 -23.62 -1.40 -8.47
C TYR A 500 -23.68 -1.13 -6.96
N LEU A 501 -22.64 -0.50 -6.42
CA LEU A 501 -22.60 -0.16 -5.00
C LEU A 501 -23.61 0.94 -4.63
N LEU A 502 -23.76 1.96 -5.48
CA LEU A 502 -24.80 2.98 -5.35
C LEU A 502 -26.21 2.36 -5.40
N SER A 503 -26.44 1.45 -6.35
CA SER A 503 -27.71 0.74 -6.45
C SER A 503 -28.02 -0.07 -5.18
N ALA A 504 -27.00 -0.77 -4.63
CA ALA A 504 -27.15 -1.50 -3.37
C ALA A 504 -27.51 -0.57 -2.21
N ALA A 505 -26.87 0.62 -2.12
CA ALA A 505 -27.16 1.61 -1.09
C ALA A 505 -28.61 2.14 -1.19
N VAL A 506 -29.07 2.47 -2.40
CA VAL A 506 -30.45 2.93 -2.65
C VAL A 506 -31.47 1.83 -2.33
N ASN A 507 -31.25 0.60 -2.80
CA ASN A 507 -32.14 -0.54 -2.58
C ASN A 507 -32.26 -0.90 -1.09
N SER A 508 -31.21 -0.67 -0.31
CA SER A 508 -31.19 -0.92 1.14
C SER A 508 -31.65 0.30 1.98
N GLY A 509 -32.12 1.38 1.35
CA GLY A 509 -32.65 2.56 2.04
C GLY A 509 -31.61 3.57 2.52
N TYR A 510 -30.32 3.38 2.20
CA TYR A 510 -29.22 4.28 2.58
C TYR A 510 -29.08 5.46 1.59
N PHE A 511 -30.16 6.24 1.34
CA PHE A 511 -30.18 7.34 0.37
C PHE A 511 -29.13 8.41 0.64
N ALA A 512 -28.95 8.80 1.92
CA ALA A 512 -27.95 9.81 2.29
C ALA A 512 -26.54 9.34 1.96
N LEU A 513 -26.23 8.06 2.22
CA LEU A 513 -24.93 7.46 1.87
C LEU A 513 -24.72 7.47 0.36
N ALA A 514 -25.73 7.12 -0.43
CA ALA A 514 -25.66 7.12 -1.89
C ALA A 514 -25.37 8.54 -2.44
N VAL A 515 -26.02 9.57 -1.89
CA VAL A 515 -25.73 10.97 -2.26
C VAL A 515 -24.30 11.36 -1.92
N ILE A 516 -23.82 11.02 -0.70
CA ILE A 516 -22.44 11.30 -0.29
C ILE A 516 -21.43 10.59 -1.21
N MET A 517 -21.69 9.34 -1.58
CA MET A 517 -20.87 8.58 -2.54
C MET A 517 -20.83 9.29 -3.91
N ALA A 518 -21.96 9.73 -4.42
CA ALA A 518 -22.04 10.44 -5.70
C ALA A 518 -21.25 11.76 -5.68
N VAL A 519 -21.40 12.56 -4.62
CA VAL A 519 -20.66 13.83 -4.43
C VAL A 519 -19.16 13.56 -4.36
N ASN A 520 -18.73 12.55 -3.59
CA ASN A 520 -17.31 12.17 -3.49
C ASN A 520 -16.74 11.66 -4.83
N SER A 521 -17.54 10.98 -5.64
CA SER A 521 -17.13 10.59 -6.99
C SER A 521 -16.93 11.81 -7.90
N ALA A 522 -17.78 12.83 -7.79
CA ALA A 522 -17.62 14.07 -8.52
C ALA A 522 -16.37 14.87 -8.07
N LEU A 523 -16.10 14.93 -6.76
CA LEU A 523 -14.87 15.55 -6.23
C LEU A 523 -13.60 14.87 -6.75
N ALA A 524 -13.62 13.54 -6.82
CA ALA A 524 -12.49 12.77 -7.33
C ALA A 524 -12.15 13.08 -8.79
N LEU A 525 -13.14 13.45 -9.59
CA LEU A 525 -12.95 13.77 -11.00
C LEU A 525 -11.92 14.87 -11.22
N TYR A 526 -11.87 15.88 -10.34
CA TYR A 526 -10.98 17.04 -10.50
C TYR A 526 -9.50 16.66 -10.54
N TYR A 527 -9.01 15.87 -9.57
CA TYR A 527 -7.58 15.56 -9.52
C TYR A 527 -7.17 14.56 -10.60
N TYR A 528 -8.05 13.69 -11.08
CA TYR A 528 -7.76 12.85 -12.22
C TYR A 528 -7.74 13.64 -13.55
N LEU A 529 -8.69 14.55 -13.74
CA LEU A 529 -8.70 15.44 -14.91
C LEU A 529 -7.48 16.36 -14.92
N ARG A 530 -7.00 16.83 -13.75
CA ARG A 530 -5.80 17.65 -13.65
C ARG A 530 -4.59 16.97 -14.32
N LEU A 531 -4.40 15.66 -14.13
CA LEU A 531 -3.32 14.92 -14.79
C LEU A 531 -3.56 14.82 -16.29
N ILE A 532 -4.80 14.54 -16.72
CA ILE A 532 -5.15 14.47 -18.15
C ILE A 532 -4.90 15.81 -18.84
N VAL A 533 -5.35 16.92 -18.26
CA VAL A 533 -5.13 18.27 -18.77
C VAL A 533 -3.64 18.54 -18.97
N ARG A 534 -2.80 18.18 -18.01
CA ARG A 534 -1.36 18.34 -18.13
C ARG A 534 -0.76 17.50 -19.27
N MET A 535 -1.16 16.25 -19.40
CA MET A 535 -0.67 15.37 -20.47
C MET A 535 -1.08 15.83 -21.88
N PHE A 536 -2.26 16.43 -22.04
CA PHE A 536 -2.84 16.73 -23.34
C PHE A 536 -2.72 18.19 -23.76
N LEU A 537 -2.84 19.15 -22.83
CA LEU A 537 -2.97 20.57 -23.15
C LEU A 537 -1.71 21.38 -22.84
N HIS A 538 -0.81 20.91 -21.98
CA HIS A 538 0.46 21.60 -21.71
C HIS A 538 1.51 21.26 -22.75
N GLU A 539 2.47 22.16 -22.92
CA GLU A 539 3.63 21.92 -23.78
C GLU A 539 4.68 21.08 -23.05
N PRO A 540 5.39 20.19 -23.76
CA PRO A 540 6.52 19.47 -23.19
C PRO A 540 7.56 20.48 -22.69
N ARG A 541 8.03 20.32 -21.45
CA ARG A 541 9.14 21.14 -20.93
C ARG A 541 10.44 20.74 -21.62
N GLU A 542 11.20 21.72 -22.09
CA GLU A 542 12.54 21.51 -22.68
C GLU A 542 13.52 20.90 -21.65
N ASP A 543 13.36 21.22 -20.37
CA ASP A 543 14.15 20.65 -19.25
C ASP A 543 13.66 19.29 -18.76
N ALA A 544 12.46 18.87 -19.14
CA ALA A 544 12.04 17.50 -18.98
C ALA A 544 12.85 16.70 -20.00
N GLU A 545 14.04 16.26 -19.62
CA GLU A 545 14.70 15.12 -20.22
C GLU A 545 13.75 13.90 -20.11
N PHE A 546 12.64 13.97 -20.82
CA PHE A 546 11.98 12.86 -21.42
C PHE A 546 12.98 12.39 -22.50
N ASP A 547 14.15 11.95 -21.97
CA ASP A 547 15.09 11.21 -22.79
C ASP A 547 14.23 10.18 -23.50
N GLY A 548 14.22 10.14 -24.83
CA GLY A 548 13.41 9.32 -25.72
C GLY A 548 13.39 7.80 -25.42
N SER A 549 13.53 7.46 -24.18
CA SER A 549 13.79 6.16 -23.56
C SER A 549 12.54 5.44 -23.08
N LEU A 550 11.32 5.86 -23.46
CA LEU A 550 10.23 4.86 -23.52
C LEU A 550 10.63 3.73 -24.49
N GLY A 551 11.61 3.95 -25.38
CA GLY A 551 12.32 2.90 -26.11
C GLY A 551 13.02 1.88 -25.19
N ALA A 552 13.52 2.30 -24.01
CA ALA A 552 14.21 1.43 -23.05
C ALA A 552 13.27 0.70 -22.08
N VAL A 553 11.98 1.06 -22.02
CA VAL A 553 10.98 0.31 -21.25
C VAL A 553 10.75 -1.05 -21.94
N SER A 554 10.79 -2.11 -21.15
CA SER A 554 10.60 -3.46 -21.67
C SER A 554 9.24 -3.64 -22.37
N VAL A 555 9.22 -4.49 -23.37
CA VAL A 555 7.99 -4.81 -24.12
C VAL A 555 6.90 -5.35 -23.19
N GLN A 556 7.29 -6.07 -22.13
CA GLN A 556 6.36 -6.64 -21.15
C GLN A 556 5.54 -5.57 -20.43
N ILE A 557 6.19 -4.50 -19.95
CA ILE A 557 5.50 -3.42 -19.25
C ILE A 557 4.59 -2.65 -20.21
N LYS A 558 5.07 -2.39 -21.44
CA LYS A 558 4.26 -1.75 -22.50
C LYS A 558 3.00 -2.56 -22.80
N PHE A 559 3.17 -3.87 -22.97
CA PHE A 559 2.06 -4.80 -23.21
C PHE A 559 1.07 -4.80 -22.05
N ALA A 560 1.55 -4.86 -20.81
CA ALA A 560 0.70 -4.85 -19.62
C ALA A 560 -0.14 -3.56 -19.51
N VAL A 561 0.46 -2.38 -19.78
CA VAL A 561 -0.25 -1.09 -19.78
C VAL A 561 -1.35 -1.08 -20.85
N VAL A 562 -1.04 -1.52 -22.07
CA VAL A 562 -2.02 -1.57 -23.16
C VAL A 562 -3.13 -2.58 -22.84
N LEU A 563 -2.78 -3.78 -22.37
CA LEU A 563 -3.75 -4.81 -22.00
C LEU A 563 -4.72 -4.32 -20.90
N ALA A 564 -4.20 -3.68 -19.84
CA ALA A 564 -5.02 -3.12 -18.79
C ALA A 564 -5.95 -2.01 -19.30
N SER A 565 -5.47 -1.14 -20.21
CA SER A 565 -6.31 -0.08 -20.80
C SER A 565 -7.42 -0.66 -21.67
N VAL A 566 -7.14 -1.68 -22.46
CA VAL A 566 -8.15 -2.40 -23.27
C VAL A 566 -9.19 -3.05 -22.35
N ALA A 567 -8.76 -3.70 -21.26
CA ALA A 567 -9.67 -4.29 -20.28
C ALA A 567 -10.58 -3.24 -19.63
N CYS A 568 -10.08 -2.03 -19.33
CA CYS A 568 -10.91 -0.92 -18.83
C CYS A 568 -11.98 -0.47 -19.83
N VAL A 569 -11.68 -0.48 -21.11
CA VAL A 569 -12.62 -0.10 -22.20
C VAL A 569 -13.64 -1.20 -22.46
N LEU A 570 -13.22 -2.47 -22.38
CA LEU A 570 -14.10 -3.62 -22.59
C LEU A 570 -15.02 -3.94 -21.40
N ALA A 571 -14.80 -3.32 -20.25
CA ALA A 571 -15.57 -3.56 -19.04
C ALA A 571 -17.11 -3.50 -19.22
N PRO A 572 -17.72 -2.57 -19.98
CA PRO A 572 -19.17 -2.55 -20.20
C PRO A 572 -19.73 -3.84 -20.77
N PHE A 573 -18.99 -4.51 -21.63
CA PHE A 573 -19.40 -5.76 -22.26
C PHE A 573 -19.22 -6.97 -21.36
N LEU A 574 -18.26 -6.92 -20.45
CA LEU A 574 -17.89 -8.02 -19.55
C LEU A 574 -18.56 -7.94 -18.18
N VAL A 575 -19.03 -6.76 -17.78
CA VAL A 575 -19.50 -6.51 -16.41
C VAL A 575 -20.69 -7.38 -16.03
N LYS A 576 -21.63 -7.63 -16.95
CA LYS A 576 -22.79 -8.48 -16.68
C LYS A 576 -22.36 -9.94 -16.41
N PHE A 577 -21.39 -10.44 -17.14
CA PHE A 577 -20.83 -11.77 -16.92
C PHE A 577 -20.06 -11.82 -15.58
N LEU A 578 -19.23 -10.79 -15.35
CA LEU A 578 -18.46 -10.65 -14.11
C LEU A 578 -19.35 -10.61 -12.87
N THR A 579 -20.40 -9.78 -12.88
CA THR A 579 -21.35 -9.70 -11.75
C THR A 579 -22.10 -11.00 -11.54
N GLY A 580 -22.46 -11.71 -12.62
CA GLY A 580 -23.07 -13.04 -12.51
C GLY A 580 -22.15 -14.04 -11.81
N ALA A 581 -20.89 -14.09 -12.21
CA ALA A 581 -19.89 -14.95 -11.59
C ALA A 581 -19.66 -14.57 -10.10
N VAL A 582 -19.49 -13.28 -9.82
CA VAL A 582 -19.29 -12.78 -8.44
C VAL A 582 -20.48 -13.10 -7.55
N ASN A 583 -21.73 -12.90 -8.03
CA ASN A 583 -22.94 -13.23 -7.29
C ASN A 583 -22.98 -14.71 -6.92
N ASN A 584 -22.59 -15.61 -7.81
CA ASN A 584 -22.54 -17.04 -7.52
C ASN A 584 -21.58 -17.34 -6.37
N PHE A 585 -20.39 -16.75 -6.36
CA PHE A 585 -19.43 -16.95 -5.27
C PHE A 585 -19.93 -16.37 -3.94
N VAL A 586 -20.46 -15.15 -3.95
CA VAL A 586 -20.99 -14.51 -2.72
C VAL A 586 -22.18 -15.27 -2.17
N PHE A 587 -23.09 -15.73 -3.03
CA PHE A 587 -24.22 -16.56 -2.61
C PHE A 587 -23.80 -17.89 -1.96
N LEU A 588 -22.73 -18.53 -2.47
CA LEU A 588 -22.17 -19.77 -1.89
C LEU A 588 -21.55 -19.56 -0.50
N SER A 589 -21.29 -18.34 -0.09
CA SER A 589 -20.74 -18.03 1.24
C SER A 589 -21.81 -17.86 2.32
N GLY A 590 -23.08 -17.69 1.93
CA GLY A 590 -24.17 -17.42 2.87
C GLY A 590 -24.21 -16.01 3.45
N TYR A 591 -23.44 -15.07 2.89
CA TYR A 591 -23.39 -13.66 3.27
C TYR A 591 -24.26 -12.78 2.38
#